data_e1e7d7a0cd8fb98d0f92dfc0d683ad86
#
_entry.id   e1e7d7a0cd8fb98d0f92dfc0d683ad86
#
_cell.length_a   1.000
_cell.length_b   1.000
_cell.length_c   1.000
_cell.angle_alpha   90.00
_cell.angle_beta   90.00
_cell.angle_gamma   90.00
#
_symmetry.space_group_name_H-M   'P 1'
#
loop_
_entity.id
_entity.type
_entity.pdbx_description
1 polymer ?
#
loop_
_entity_poly.entity_id
_entity_poly.type
_entity_poly.pdbx_seq_one_letter_code
_entity_poly.pdbx_strand_id
1 'polypeptide(L)'
;WDVHYEDNSTNPYLADFYDDMQRWSFHLQIYFLNSRYQQVLNIQQGNRTVIQDRTIYEDAYIFAPNLHDMGLMSGRDFDNYMNLFQTMSKQVNPPDLLIYLRASIPTLVDHIQSRGRNYEGSMSLDYLKRLNQRYEDWIANYDEGKLLVIDINNLDFKNRPEDLGNVINLVSAELHGLF
;
A
#
# COMPACT_ATOMS: atom_id res chain seq x y z
N TRP A 1 18.06 -2.44 9.78
CA TRP A 1 16.99 -1.82 8.99
C TRP A 1 15.94 -1.25 9.94
N ASP A 2 15.44 -0.07 9.66
CA ASP A 2 14.30 0.49 10.36
C ASP A 2 13.00 0.09 9.66
N VAL A 3 11.92 -0.06 10.42
CA VAL A 3 10.62 -0.48 9.88
C VAL A 3 9.60 0.62 10.15
N HIS A 4 8.99 1.13 9.08
CA HIS A 4 7.92 2.12 9.14
C HIS A 4 6.60 1.43 8.79
N TYR A 5 5.80 1.20 9.80
CA TYR A 5 4.44 0.65 9.65
C TYR A 5 3.45 1.72 9.22
N GLU A 6 2.37 1.30 8.57
CA GLU A 6 1.17 2.11 8.45
C GLU A 6 0.54 2.26 9.84
N ASP A 7 0.48 3.49 10.35
CA ASP A 7 -0.17 3.75 11.64
C ASP A 7 -1.68 3.87 11.47
N ASN A 8 -2.35 2.74 11.58
CA ASN A 8 -3.81 2.66 11.56
C ASN A 8 -4.42 3.00 12.93
N SER A 9 -3.64 2.95 14.01
CA SER A 9 -4.15 3.10 15.38
C SER A 9 -4.45 4.55 15.73
N THR A 10 -3.72 5.48 15.14
CA THR A 10 -3.88 6.92 15.34
C THR A 10 -4.68 7.62 14.24
N ASN A 11 -5.10 6.88 13.19
CA ASN A 11 -5.85 7.45 12.08
C ASN A 11 -7.28 7.83 12.53
N PRO A 12 -7.61 9.14 12.59
CA PRO A 12 -8.90 9.59 13.11
C PRO A 12 -10.08 9.35 12.17
N TYR A 13 -9.82 8.99 10.91
CA TYR A 13 -10.85 8.83 9.87
C TYR A 13 -11.17 7.37 9.55
N LEU A 14 -10.35 6.42 9.98
CA LEU A 14 -10.43 5.04 9.49
C LEU A 14 -11.73 4.35 9.90
N ALA A 15 -12.17 4.52 11.15
CA ALA A 15 -13.43 3.94 11.62
C ALA A 15 -14.64 4.60 10.93
N ASP A 16 -14.67 5.93 10.90
CA ASP A 16 -15.73 6.71 10.25
C ASP A 16 -15.83 6.41 8.75
N PHE A 17 -14.70 6.15 8.09
CA PHE A 17 -14.68 5.77 6.67
C PHE A 17 -15.40 4.45 6.42
N TYR A 18 -15.22 3.44 7.25
CA TYR A 18 -15.94 2.17 7.07
C TYR A 18 -17.44 2.29 7.39
N ASP A 19 -17.84 3.26 8.22
CA ASP A 19 -19.26 3.55 8.50
C ASP A 19 -19.92 4.35 7.38
N ASP A 20 -19.23 5.35 6.81
CA ASP A 20 -19.71 6.19 5.69
C ASP A 20 -18.58 6.53 4.72
N MET A 21 -18.31 5.58 3.81
CA MET A 21 -17.23 5.73 2.83
C MET A 21 -17.39 6.96 1.94
N GLN A 22 -18.62 7.30 1.54
CA GLN A 22 -18.87 8.44 0.65
C GLN A 22 -18.48 9.76 1.32
N ARG A 23 -18.79 9.92 2.59
CA ARG A 23 -18.46 11.13 3.35
C ARG A 23 -16.96 11.24 3.61
N TRP A 24 -16.31 10.13 3.96
CA TRP A 24 -14.97 10.16 4.53
C TRP A 24 -13.83 9.78 3.58
N SER A 25 -14.14 9.33 2.35
CA SER A 25 -13.13 8.90 1.37
C SER A 25 -12.05 9.96 1.13
N PHE A 26 -12.43 11.18 0.81
CA PHE A 26 -11.46 12.25 0.54
C PHE A 26 -10.60 12.57 1.78
N HIS A 27 -11.22 12.69 2.95
CA HIS A 27 -10.52 13.01 4.19
C HIS A 27 -9.50 11.93 4.55
N LEU A 28 -9.90 10.66 4.45
CA LEU A 28 -9.02 9.52 4.70
C LEU A 28 -7.83 9.50 3.73
N GLN A 29 -8.08 9.70 2.43
CA GLN A 29 -7.02 9.70 1.44
C GLN A 29 -6.04 10.87 1.60
N ILE A 30 -6.51 12.05 1.96
CA ILE A 30 -5.64 13.20 2.30
C ILE A 30 -4.80 12.90 3.55
N TYR A 31 -5.39 12.26 4.57
CA TYR A 31 -4.65 11.88 5.77
C TYR A 31 -3.51 10.89 5.45
N PHE A 32 -3.79 9.84 4.68
CA PHE A 32 -2.77 8.87 4.28
C PHE A 32 -1.68 9.50 3.42
N LEU A 33 -2.05 10.28 2.41
CA LEU A 33 -1.10 10.98 1.56
C LEU A 33 -0.14 11.85 2.38
N ASN A 34 -0.67 12.65 3.30
CA ASN A 34 0.15 13.51 4.16
C ASN A 34 1.07 12.69 5.08
N SER A 35 0.53 11.66 5.75
CA SER A 35 1.30 10.81 6.65
C SER A 35 2.46 10.10 5.94
N ARG A 36 2.19 9.49 4.78
CA ARG A 36 3.22 8.80 3.98
C ARG A 36 4.25 9.77 3.40
N TYR A 37 3.80 10.93 2.95
CA TYR A 37 4.72 11.96 2.48
C TYR A 37 5.71 12.37 3.57
N GLN A 38 5.26 12.61 4.79
CA GLN A 38 6.13 12.90 5.93
C GLN A 38 7.11 11.75 6.22
N GLN A 39 6.64 10.50 6.14
CA GLN A 39 7.51 9.32 6.31
C GLN A 39 8.61 9.29 5.24
N VAL A 40 8.27 9.49 3.96
CA VAL A 40 9.24 9.48 2.87
C VAL A 40 10.27 10.62 3.03
N LEU A 41 9.84 11.82 3.39
CA LEU A 41 10.77 12.92 3.67
C LEU A 41 11.75 12.58 4.81
N ASN A 42 11.27 11.96 5.88
CA ASN A 42 12.11 11.54 7.00
C ASN A 42 13.11 10.44 6.56
N ILE A 43 12.66 9.49 5.73
CA ILE A 43 13.52 8.44 5.16
C ILE A 43 14.63 9.06 4.32
N GLN A 44 14.31 10.00 3.44
CA GLN A 44 15.28 10.65 2.56
C GLN A 44 16.31 11.52 3.32
N GLN A 45 15.95 12.04 4.46
CA GLN A 45 16.87 12.79 5.34
C GLN A 45 17.74 11.89 6.20
N GLY A 46 17.38 10.62 6.32
CA GLY A 46 18.13 9.60 7.06
C GLY A 46 19.24 8.96 6.22
N ASN A 47 20.05 8.16 6.89
CA ASN A 47 21.15 7.38 6.29
C ASN A 47 21.06 5.89 6.63
N ARG A 48 19.89 5.42 7.07
CA ARG A 48 19.62 4.02 7.38
C ARG A 48 18.74 3.39 6.32
N THR A 49 18.91 2.11 6.11
CA THR A 49 17.99 1.33 5.27
C THR A 49 16.66 1.19 5.99
N VAL A 50 15.57 1.49 5.29
CA VAL A 50 14.20 1.47 5.82
C VAL A 50 13.34 0.54 4.99
N ILE A 51 12.48 -0.23 5.67
CA ILE A 51 11.33 -0.90 5.05
C ILE A 51 10.09 -0.10 5.43
N GLN A 52 9.33 0.33 4.43
CA GLN A 52 8.09 1.06 4.61
C GLN A 52 6.90 0.22 4.14
N ASP A 53 5.84 0.16 4.95
CA ASP A 53 4.56 -0.45 4.57
C ASP A 53 3.74 0.55 3.76
N ARG A 54 3.69 0.33 2.45
CA ARG A 54 3.15 1.20 1.40
C ARG A 54 3.87 2.54 1.25
N THR A 55 3.71 3.11 0.08
CA THR A 55 4.24 4.42 -0.30
C THR A 55 3.08 5.40 -0.57
N ILE A 56 3.40 6.60 -1.04
CA ILE A 56 2.38 7.56 -1.51
C ILE A 56 1.73 7.11 -2.83
N TYR A 57 2.37 6.20 -3.58
CA TYR A 57 1.92 5.79 -4.91
C TYR A 57 0.68 4.89 -4.85
N GLU A 58 0.60 3.98 -3.89
CA GLU A 58 -0.57 3.10 -3.74
C GLU A 58 -1.84 3.89 -3.45
N ASP A 59 -1.76 4.95 -2.65
CA ASP A 59 -2.92 5.81 -2.38
C ASP A 59 -3.41 6.49 -3.66
N ALA A 60 -2.48 6.98 -4.49
CA ALA A 60 -2.81 7.74 -5.70
C ALA A 60 -3.21 6.85 -6.88
N TYR A 61 -2.60 5.67 -7.03
CA TYR A 61 -2.85 4.82 -8.20
C TYR A 61 -3.87 3.71 -7.95
N ILE A 62 -4.14 3.39 -6.69
CA ILE A 62 -5.01 2.26 -6.32
C ILE A 62 -6.22 2.72 -5.53
N PHE A 63 -6.01 3.31 -4.33
CA PHE A 63 -7.10 3.57 -3.40
C PHE A 63 -7.99 4.74 -3.84
N ALA A 64 -7.43 5.92 -4.10
CA ALA A 64 -8.20 7.09 -4.50
C ALA A 64 -8.96 6.88 -5.82
N PRO A 65 -8.33 6.33 -6.89
CA PRO A 65 -9.07 6.01 -8.12
C PRO A 65 -10.16 4.96 -7.91
N ASN A 66 -9.95 3.96 -7.04
CA ASN A 66 -10.97 2.98 -6.74
C ASN A 66 -12.19 3.61 -6.07
N LEU A 67 -11.98 4.50 -5.11
CA LEU A 67 -13.06 5.22 -4.43
C LEU A 67 -13.81 6.15 -5.39
N HIS A 68 -13.09 6.79 -6.30
CA HIS A 68 -13.70 7.63 -7.35
C HIS A 68 -14.58 6.81 -8.29
N ASP A 69 -14.07 5.71 -8.85
CA ASP A 69 -14.81 4.85 -9.78
C ASP A 69 -16.01 4.15 -9.14
N MET A 70 -15.99 3.98 -7.83
CA MET A 70 -17.13 3.47 -7.07
C MET A 70 -18.17 4.57 -6.74
N GLY A 71 -17.92 5.83 -7.11
CA GLY A 71 -18.78 6.96 -6.79
C GLY A 71 -18.71 7.41 -5.33
N LEU A 72 -17.71 6.93 -4.58
CA LEU A 72 -17.50 7.25 -3.16
C LEU A 72 -16.64 8.49 -2.96
N MET A 73 -15.99 8.97 -4.02
CA MET A 73 -15.25 10.25 -4.06
C MET A 73 -15.71 11.04 -5.27
N SER A 74 -16.06 12.32 -5.09
CA SER A 74 -16.49 13.15 -6.20
C SER A 74 -15.34 13.42 -7.18
N GLY A 75 -15.65 13.66 -8.46
CA GLY A 75 -14.63 14.02 -9.47
C GLY A 75 -13.81 15.24 -9.05
N ARG A 76 -14.47 16.26 -8.49
CA ARG A 76 -13.79 17.47 -7.99
C ARG A 76 -12.80 17.14 -6.87
N ASP A 77 -13.17 16.27 -5.94
CA ASP A 77 -12.31 15.90 -4.82
C ASP A 77 -11.15 15.01 -5.30
N PHE A 78 -11.43 14.10 -6.23
CA PHE A 78 -10.42 13.27 -6.86
C PHE A 78 -9.39 14.09 -7.64
N ASP A 79 -9.82 15.06 -8.46
CA ASP A 79 -8.93 15.95 -9.20
C ASP A 79 -8.06 16.78 -8.25
N ASN A 80 -8.65 17.28 -7.16
CA ASN A 80 -7.90 18.02 -6.13
C ASN A 80 -6.86 17.13 -5.43
N TYR A 81 -7.24 15.91 -5.08
CA TYR A 81 -6.32 14.92 -4.50
C TYR A 81 -5.14 14.62 -5.44
N MET A 82 -5.42 14.34 -6.72
CA MET A 82 -4.39 14.02 -7.72
C MET A 82 -3.44 15.20 -7.98
N ASN A 83 -3.95 16.43 -8.00
CA ASN A 83 -3.12 17.63 -8.11
C ASN A 83 -2.18 17.80 -6.91
N LEU A 84 -2.67 17.52 -5.70
CA LEU A 84 -1.85 17.55 -4.49
C LEU A 84 -0.77 16.45 -4.55
N PHE A 85 -1.16 15.21 -4.86
CA PHE A 85 -0.23 14.10 -5.03
C PHE A 85 0.87 14.44 -6.06
N GLN A 86 0.51 14.93 -7.24
CA GLN A 86 1.47 15.31 -8.28
C GLN A 86 2.45 16.41 -7.83
N THR A 87 2.01 17.31 -6.96
CA THR A 87 2.87 18.35 -6.39
C THR A 87 3.85 17.76 -5.39
N MET A 88 3.37 16.88 -4.52
CA MET A 88 4.17 16.25 -3.46
C MET A 88 5.15 15.22 -4.02
N SER A 89 4.73 14.41 -4.99
CA SER A 89 5.56 13.35 -5.58
C SER A 89 6.82 13.88 -6.28
N LYS A 90 6.79 15.12 -6.78
CA LYS A 90 7.98 15.78 -7.35
C LYS A 90 9.07 16.09 -6.32
N GLN A 91 8.78 16.01 -5.05
CA GLN A 91 9.71 16.34 -3.96
C GLN A 91 10.30 15.08 -3.30
N VAL A 92 9.87 13.90 -3.73
CA VAL A 92 10.31 12.63 -3.15
C VAL A 92 10.83 11.70 -4.24
N ASN A 93 11.78 10.84 -3.87
CA ASN A 93 12.28 9.82 -4.76
C ASN A 93 11.44 8.54 -4.60
N PRO A 94 11.30 7.73 -5.65
CA PRO A 94 10.74 6.40 -5.54
C PRO A 94 11.62 5.52 -4.62
N PRO A 95 11.11 4.40 -4.10
CA PRO A 95 11.90 3.47 -3.32
C PRO A 95 13.00 2.82 -4.16
N ASP A 96 14.16 2.51 -3.55
CA ASP A 96 15.25 1.79 -4.21
C ASP A 96 14.81 0.40 -4.69
N LEU A 97 13.83 -0.20 -4.00
CA LEU A 97 13.19 -1.47 -4.36
C LEU A 97 11.73 -1.45 -3.91
N LEU A 98 10.81 -1.63 -4.84
CA LEU A 98 9.41 -1.93 -4.54
C LEU A 98 9.25 -3.45 -4.44
N ILE A 99 8.69 -3.93 -3.32
CA ILE A 99 8.38 -5.34 -3.11
C ILE A 99 6.86 -5.50 -3.17
N TYR A 100 6.38 -6.22 -4.17
CA TYR A 100 4.97 -6.55 -4.29
C TYR A 100 4.70 -7.99 -3.85
N LEU A 101 3.94 -8.14 -2.77
CA LEU A 101 3.49 -9.44 -2.26
C LEU A 101 2.19 -9.83 -2.99
N ARG A 102 2.33 -10.61 -4.06
CA ARG A 102 1.19 -11.04 -4.88
C ARG A 102 0.44 -12.17 -4.20
N ALA A 103 -0.87 -12.03 -4.07
CA ALA A 103 -1.74 -13.07 -3.53
C ALA A 103 -3.03 -13.21 -4.34
N SER A 104 -3.59 -14.43 -4.35
CA SER A 104 -4.91 -14.69 -4.90
C SER A 104 -6.02 -14.11 -3.99
N ILE A 105 -7.19 -13.86 -4.54
CA ILE A 105 -8.33 -13.38 -3.76
C ILE A 105 -8.67 -14.30 -2.57
N PRO A 106 -8.71 -15.64 -2.71
CA PRO A 106 -8.89 -16.52 -1.55
C PRO A 106 -7.84 -16.29 -0.46
N THR A 107 -6.55 -16.23 -0.83
CA THR A 107 -5.45 -15.98 0.11
C THR A 107 -5.61 -14.64 0.82
N LEU A 108 -6.00 -13.58 0.10
CA LEU A 108 -6.26 -12.26 0.70
C LEU A 108 -7.42 -12.30 1.69
N VAL A 109 -8.51 -13.01 1.37
CA VAL A 109 -9.65 -13.20 2.27
C VAL A 109 -9.21 -13.92 3.54
N ASP A 110 -8.46 -15.01 3.42
CA ASP A 110 -7.94 -15.77 4.56
C ASP A 110 -7.05 -14.90 5.46
N HIS A 111 -6.18 -14.06 4.87
CA HIS A 111 -5.33 -13.15 5.62
C HIS A 111 -6.14 -12.06 6.35
N ILE A 112 -7.16 -11.48 5.71
CA ILE A 112 -8.05 -10.48 6.33
C ILE A 112 -8.79 -11.11 7.51
N GLN A 113 -9.37 -12.30 7.33
CA GLN A 113 -10.10 -13.00 8.38
C GLN A 113 -9.18 -13.40 9.56
N SER A 114 -7.97 -13.89 9.26
CA SER A 114 -6.98 -14.26 10.28
C SER A 114 -6.47 -13.07 11.09
N ARG A 115 -6.45 -11.88 10.50
CA ARG A 115 -6.07 -10.63 11.15
C ARG A 115 -7.15 -10.11 12.11
N GLY A 116 -8.42 -10.35 11.80
CA GLY A 116 -9.56 -10.14 12.69
C GLY A 116 -9.82 -8.69 13.10
N ARG A 117 -9.56 -7.72 12.22
CA ARG A 117 -9.86 -6.31 12.48
C ARG A 117 -11.36 -6.07 12.34
N ASN A 118 -12.00 -5.54 13.39
CA ASN A 118 -13.46 -5.39 13.46
C ASN A 118 -14.06 -4.56 12.32
N TYR A 119 -13.36 -3.50 11.86
CA TYR A 119 -13.83 -2.63 10.79
C TYR A 119 -13.69 -3.26 9.39
N GLU A 120 -12.87 -4.29 9.21
CA GLU A 120 -12.69 -4.99 7.93
C GLU A 120 -13.84 -5.96 7.63
N GLY A 121 -14.66 -6.30 8.61
CA GLY A 121 -15.81 -7.20 8.44
C GLY A 121 -16.89 -6.67 7.49
N SER A 122 -16.92 -5.37 7.22
CA SER A 122 -17.81 -4.72 6.25
C SER A 122 -17.24 -4.67 4.82
N MET A 123 -15.98 -5.07 4.62
CA MET A 123 -15.32 -5.02 3.31
C MET A 123 -15.97 -6.04 2.35
N SER A 124 -16.54 -5.54 1.24
CA SER A 124 -17.13 -6.41 0.24
C SER A 124 -16.05 -7.13 -0.60
N LEU A 125 -16.39 -8.35 -1.04
CA LEU A 125 -15.52 -9.11 -1.95
C LEU A 125 -15.27 -8.34 -3.28
N ASP A 126 -16.26 -7.59 -3.76
CA ASP A 126 -16.13 -6.76 -4.97
C ASP A 126 -15.09 -5.65 -4.76
N TYR A 127 -15.12 -4.98 -3.62
CA TYR A 127 -14.12 -3.98 -3.26
C TYR A 127 -12.70 -4.56 -3.25
N LEU A 128 -12.51 -5.73 -2.62
CA LEU A 128 -11.22 -6.42 -2.58
C LEU A 128 -10.74 -6.82 -3.98
N LYS A 129 -11.63 -7.34 -4.83
CA LYS A 129 -11.30 -7.69 -6.22
C LYS A 129 -10.87 -6.47 -7.04
N ARG A 130 -11.56 -5.34 -6.89
CA ARG A 130 -11.20 -4.09 -7.57
C ARG A 130 -9.83 -3.58 -7.15
N LEU A 131 -9.55 -3.58 -5.84
CA LEU A 131 -8.22 -3.21 -5.35
C LEU A 131 -7.14 -4.14 -5.91
N ASN A 132 -7.34 -5.47 -5.84
CA ASN A 132 -6.37 -6.42 -6.36
C ASN A 132 -6.10 -6.23 -7.85
N GLN A 133 -7.14 -5.99 -8.67
CA GLN A 133 -6.97 -5.72 -10.10
C GLN A 133 -6.14 -4.45 -10.33
N ARG A 134 -6.40 -3.38 -9.57
CA ARG A 134 -5.62 -2.15 -9.68
C ARG A 134 -4.16 -2.33 -9.28
N TYR A 135 -3.89 -3.16 -8.26
CA TYR A 135 -2.52 -3.55 -7.93
C TYR A 135 -1.84 -4.27 -9.10
N GLU A 136 -2.48 -5.27 -9.69
CA GLU A 136 -1.93 -6.01 -10.84
C GLU A 136 -1.68 -5.07 -12.03
N ASP A 137 -2.61 -4.17 -12.35
CA ASP A 137 -2.47 -3.21 -13.44
C ASP A 137 -1.33 -2.21 -13.18
N TRP A 138 -1.19 -1.71 -11.95
CA TRP A 138 -0.11 -0.81 -11.56
C TRP A 138 1.25 -1.51 -11.63
N ILE A 139 1.35 -2.70 -11.06
CA ILE A 139 2.60 -3.49 -11.05
C ILE A 139 3.03 -3.90 -12.45
N ALA A 140 2.08 -4.24 -13.33
CA ALA A 140 2.38 -4.57 -14.73
C ALA A 140 2.97 -3.40 -15.53
N ASN A 141 2.73 -2.16 -15.10
CA ASN A 141 3.19 -0.93 -15.75
C ASN A 141 4.18 -0.14 -14.87
N TYR A 142 4.69 -0.73 -13.79
CA TYR A 142 5.61 -0.05 -12.88
C TYR A 142 6.97 0.20 -13.55
N ASP A 143 7.39 1.45 -13.64
CA ASP A 143 8.63 1.90 -14.29
C ASP A 143 9.45 2.89 -13.43
N GLU A 144 9.04 3.14 -12.19
CA GLU A 144 9.67 4.12 -11.29
C GLU A 144 10.99 3.62 -10.65
N GLY A 145 11.31 2.31 -10.79
CA GLY A 145 12.51 1.73 -10.19
C GLY A 145 12.52 0.20 -10.20
N LYS A 146 13.34 -0.38 -9.34
CA LYS A 146 13.39 -1.85 -9.20
C LYS A 146 12.10 -2.39 -8.60
N LEU A 147 11.63 -3.51 -9.15
CA LEU A 147 10.44 -4.22 -8.70
C LEU A 147 10.76 -5.68 -8.41
N LEU A 148 10.44 -6.15 -7.22
CA LEU A 148 10.46 -7.56 -6.84
C LEU A 148 9.04 -8.04 -6.57
N VAL A 149 8.56 -9.00 -7.38
CA VAL A 149 7.25 -9.64 -7.18
C VAL A 149 7.44 -10.98 -6.48
N ILE A 150 6.80 -11.15 -5.33
CA ILE A 150 6.85 -12.40 -4.55
C ILE A 150 5.43 -12.97 -4.48
N ASP A 151 5.22 -14.16 -5.06
CA ASP A 151 3.97 -14.91 -4.89
C ASP A 151 3.91 -15.51 -3.49
N ILE A 152 2.91 -15.09 -2.70
CA ILE A 152 2.76 -15.50 -1.30
C ILE A 152 1.64 -16.52 -1.08
N ASN A 153 1.05 -17.08 -2.14
CA ASN A 153 -0.07 -18.00 -2.00
C ASN A 153 0.28 -19.27 -1.19
N ASN A 154 1.52 -19.70 -1.22
CA ASN A 154 2.01 -20.89 -0.53
C ASN A 154 3.07 -20.57 0.53
N LEU A 155 3.30 -19.30 0.85
CA LEU A 155 4.28 -18.86 1.83
C LEU A 155 3.60 -18.52 3.16
N ASP A 156 4.18 -19.01 4.25
CA ASP A 156 3.79 -18.63 5.61
C ASP A 156 5.01 -18.09 6.37
N PHE A 157 5.52 -16.96 5.91
CA PHE A 157 6.69 -16.32 6.53
C PHE A 157 6.44 -15.80 7.95
N LYS A 158 5.19 -15.81 8.43
CA LYS A 158 4.84 -15.50 9.81
C LYS A 158 5.15 -16.66 10.77
N ASN A 159 4.85 -17.90 10.36
CA ASN A 159 4.95 -19.07 11.21
C ASN A 159 6.07 -20.03 10.77
N ARG A 160 6.54 -19.94 9.53
CA ARG A 160 7.61 -20.77 8.98
C ARG A 160 8.89 -19.96 8.73
N PRO A 161 9.93 -20.13 9.58
CA PRO A 161 11.19 -19.39 9.41
C PRO A 161 11.89 -19.62 8.07
N GLU A 162 11.69 -20.78 7.46
CA GLU A 162 12.25 -21.12 6.15
C GLU A 162 11.67 -20.22 5.05
N ASP A 163 10.35 -19.96 5.06
CA ASP A 163 9.71 -19.07 4.12
C ASP A 163 10.19 -17.62 4.29
N LEU A 164 10.35 -17.18 5.53
CA LEU A 164 10.94 -15.87 5.82
C LEU A 164 12.37 -15.77 5.31
N GLY A 165 13.20 -16.82 5.51
CA GLY A 165 14.56 -16.89 4.98
C GLY A 165 14.59 -16.78 3.46
N ASN A 166 13.67 -17.44 2.77
CA ASN A 166 13.55 -17.36 1.32
C ASN A 166 13.22 -15.93 0.86
N VAL A 167 12.27 -15.26 1.51
CA VAL A 167 11.92 -13.86 1.19
C VAL A 167 13.12 -12.93 1.43
N ILE A 168 13.82 -13.07 2.55
CA ILE A 168 15.03 -12.28 2.85
C ILE A 168 16.11 -12.48 1.78
N ASN A 169 16.33 -13.72 1.34
CA ASN A 169 17.32 -14.03 0.29
C ASN A 169 16.93 -13.37 -1.05
N LEU A 170 15.67 -13.42 -1.45
CA LEU A 170 15.19 -12.76 -2.67
C LEU A 170 15.42 -11.24 -2.62
N VAL A 171 15.04 -10.60 -1.51
CA VAL A 171 15.24 -9.16 -1.31
C VAL A 171 16.72 -8.80 -1.32
N SER A 172 17.56 -9.59 -0.62
CA SER A 172 19.01 -9.36 -0.56
C SER A 172 19.67 -9.50 -1.93
N ALA A 173 19.26 -10.49 -2.72
CA ALA A 173 19.77 -10.70 -4.05
C ALA A 173 19.41 -9.53 -4.99
N GLU A 174 18.20 -8.98 -4.86
CA GLU A 174 17.75 -7.84 -5.68
C GLU A 174 18.46 -6.53 -5.30
N LEU A 175 18.72 -6.31 -4.01
CA LEU A 175 19.39 -5.10 -3.54
C LEU A 175 20.90 -5.10 -3.79
N HIS A 176 21.56 -6.24 -3.60
CA HIS A 176 23.03 -6.31 -3.59
C HIS A 176 23.60 -7.05 -4.80
N GLY A 177 22.74 -7.65 -5.64
CA GLY A 177 23.15 -8.56 -6.70
C GLY A 177 23.53 -9.93 -6.15
N LEU A 178 23.65 -10.90 -7.06
CA LEU A 178 24.10 -12.26 -6.68
C LEU A 178 25.63 -12.37 -6.55
N PHE A 179 26.36 -11.31 -6.93
CA PHE A 179 27.83 -11.21 -6.83
C PHE A 179 28.30 -9.77 -6.78
#